data_9296ae33bb59c00ed4b97acfb6eb1232
#
_entry.id   9296ae33bb59c00ed4b97acfb6eb1232
#
_cell.length_a   1.000
_cell.length_b   1.000
_cell.length_c   1.000
_cell.angle_alpha   90.00
_cell.angle_beta   90.00
_cell.angle_gamma   90.00
#
_symmetry.space_group_name_H-M   'P 1'
#
loop_
_entity.id
_entity.type
_entity.pdbx_description
1 polymer ?
#
loop_
_entity_poly.entity_id
_entity_poly.type
_entity_poly.pdbx_seq_one_letter_code
_entity_poly.pdbx_strand_id
1 'polypeptide(L)'
;MANSSIFKEDIFEGKKVFVTGGATGMGLGFTKSFVEHGADVLIASRKEDKLRLAFEEIKKETGKEISWKVMDVRDNEAVESVADFISKEWGELDILVNNAAGNFIAPVSSMSENAWRAVVDIVLDGTFRVSKSCYPLLRKAKSGASIVNIIANYAWNAAPFVGHSGAAKAGVLNLTRTLALEWSKDNIRVNAMCPGIVLTDNVKPVSYTHLTLPTRLM
;
A
#
# COMPACT_ATOMS: atom_id res chain seq x y z
N MET A 1 4.01 -22.23 19.51
CA MET A 1 4.99 -21.25 20.03
C MET A 1 4.36 -19.89 19.79
N ALA A 2 4.06 -19.14 20.84
CA ALA A 2 3.51 -17.79 20.72
C ALA A 2 4.57 -16.93 20.04
N ASN A 3 4.24 -16.36 18.89
CA ASN A 3 5.09 -15.40 18.21
C ASN A 3 5.09 -14.13 19.08
N SER A 4 6.05 -14.02 20.01
CA SER A 4 6.19 -12.81 20.80
C SER A 4 6.64 -11.70 19.85
N SER A 5 5.71 -10.80 19.51
CA SER A 5 6.05 -9.57 18.80
C SER A 5 7.16 -8.85 19.58
N ILE A 6 8.17 -8.33 18.89
CA ILE A 6 9.19 -7.45 19.49
C ILE A 6 8.63 -6.05 19.77
N PHE A 7 7.44 -5.74 19.28
CA PHE A 7 6.75 -4.48 19.49
C PHE A 7 5.80 -4.60 20.70
N LYS A 8 5.56 -3.48 21.37
CA LYS A 8 4.52 -3.39 22.39
C LYS A 8 3.14 -3.62 21.77
N GLU A 9 2.26 -4.32 22.47
CA GLU A 9 0.93 -4.67 21.99
C GLU A 9 0.03 -3.46 21.70
N ASP A 10 0.32 -2.31 22.34
CA ASP A 10 -0.46 -1.08 22.28
C ASP A 10 0.23 0.07 21.51
N ILE A 11 1.28 -0.22 20.74
CA ILE A 11 2.10 0.81 20.08
C ILE A 11 1.29 1.71 19.13
N PHE A 12 0.18 1.20 18.60
CA PHE A 12 -0.73 1.92 17.72
C PHE A 12 -2.12 2.17 18.34
N GLU A 13 -2.24 2.06 19.67
CA GLU A 13 -3.52 2.28 20.34
C GLU A 13 -4.12 3.64 20.00
N GLY A 14 -5.38 3.63 19.51
CA GLY A 14 -6.12 4.81 19.10
C GLY A 14 -5.67 5.43 17.77
N LYS A 15 -4.64 4.87 17.09
CA LYS A 15 -4.19 5.37 15.79
C LYS A 15 -5.14 4.98 14.68
N LYS A 16 -5.46 5.93 13.80
CA LYS A 16 -6.30 5.78 12.62
C LYS A 16 -5.44 5.44 11.42
N VAL A 17 -5.61 4.26 10.86
CA VAL A 17 -4.76 3.71 9.79
C VAL A 17 -5.59 3.40 8.55
N PHE A 18 -5.17 3.91 7.39
CA PHE A 18 -5.77 3.58 6.11
C PHE A 18 -4.78 2.80 5.23
N VAL A 19 -5.18 1.59 4.76
CA VAL A 19 -4.35 0.72 3.91
C VAL A 19 -5.04 0.49 2.57
N THR A 20 -4.46 0.98 1.48
CA THR A 20 -4.94 0.66 0.13
C THR A 20 -4.47 -0.73 -0.28
N GLY A 21 -5.36 -1.54 -0.88
CA GLY A 21 -5.05 -2.94 -1.18
C GLY A 21 -4.86 -3.80 0.07
N GLY A 22 -5.48 -3.42 1.20
CA GLY A 22 -5.31 -4.06 2.51
C GLY A 22 -5.96 -5.43 2.68
N ALA A 23 -6.64 -5.94 1.64
CA ALA A 23 -7.42 -7.18 1.76
C ALA A 23 -6.65 -8.46 1.38
N THR A 24 -5.46 -8.37 0.82
CA THR A 24 -4.70 -9.54 0.35
C THR A 24 -3.19 -9.33 0.44
N GLY A 25 -2.43 -10.42 0.46
CA GLY A 25 -0.97 -10.41 0.38
C GLY A 25 -0.33 -9.53 1.46
N MET A 26 0.67 -8.71 1.08
CA MET A 26 1.36 -7.81 2.02
C MET A 26 0.41 -6.83 2.69
N GLY A 27 -0.57 -6.30 1.93
CA GLY A 27 -1.56 -5.37 2.49
C GLY A 27 -2.36 -5.98 3.63
N LEU A 28 -2.77 -7.24 3.52
CA LEU A 28 -3.43 -7.97 4.60
C LEU A 28 -2.50 -8.17 5.80
N GLY A 29 -1.23 -8.48 5.55
CA GLY A 29 -0.22 -8.57 6.61
C GLY A 29 -0.04 -7.26 7.37
N PHE A 30 0.02 -6.13 6.66
CA PHE A 30 0.06 -4.79 7.31
C PHE A 30 -1.21 -4.54 8.12
N THR A 31 -2.38 -4.83 7.55
CA THR A 31 -3.67 -4.65 8.21
C THR A 31 -3.73 -5.42 9.54
N LYS A 32 -3.40 -6.71 9.50
CA LYS A 32 -3.36 -7.57 10.70
C LYS A 32 -2.41 -7.00 11.77
N SER A 33 -1.19 -6.67 11.36
CA SER A 33 -0.19 -6.13 12.29
C SER A 33 -0.66 -4.83 12.96
N PHE A 34 -1.27 -3.90 12.23
CA PHE A 34 -1.82 -2.68 12.83
C PHE A 34 -2.96 -2.98 13.81
N VAL A 35 -3.87 -3.89 13.45
CA VAL A 35 -5.00 -4.28 14.32
C VAL A 35 -4.50 -4.97 15.59
N GLU A 36 -3.56 -5.89 15.48
CA GLU A 36 -2.94 -6.60 16.62
C GLU A 36 -2.34 -5.62 17.63
N HIS A 37 -1.75 -4.52 17.13
CA HIS A 37 -1.08 -3.51 17.96
C HIS A 37 -1.96 -2.28 18.30
N GLY A 38 -3.29 -2.41 18.21
CA GLY A 38 -4.23 -1.43 18.78
C GLY A 38 -4.80 -0.39 17.83
N ALA A 39 -4.44 -0.39 16.54
CA ALA A 39 -4.96 0.59 15.60
C ALA A 39 -6.42 0.34 15.21
N ASP A 40 -7.13 1.43 14.90
CA ASP A 40 -8.37 1.42 14.12
C ASP A 40 -8.02 1.43 12.64
N VAL A 41 -8.37 0.39 11.91
CA VAL A 41 -7.92 0.20 10.53
C VAL A 41 -9.08 0.26 9.54
N LEU A 42 -8.90 1.06 8.49
CA LEU A 42 -9.71 1.03 7.27
C LEU A 42 -8.89 0.40 6.14
N ILE A 43 -9.48 -0.54 5.42
CA ILE A 43 -8.90 -1.07 4.20
C ILE A 43 -9.78 -0.73 2.99
N ALA A 44 -9.15 -0.53 1.83
CA ALA A 44 -9.90 -0.39 0.60
C ALA A 44 -9.28 -1.19 -0.55
N SER A 45 -10.12 -1.78 -1.36
CA SER A 45 -9.75 -2.47 -2.59
C SER A 45 -10.93 -2.57 -3.55
N ARG A 46 -10.68 -3.03 -4.79
CA ARG A 46 -11.70 -3.12 -5.84
C ARG A 46 -12.69 -4.27 -5.66
N LYS A 47 -12.31 -5.32 -4.95
CA LYS A 47 -13.08 -6.58 -4.84
C LYS A 47 -13.71 -6.69 -3.47
N GLU A 48 -15.01 -6.53 -3.41
CA GLU A 48 -15.79 -6.61 -2.17
C GLU A 48 -15.67 -7.97 -1.49
N ASP A 49 -15.69 -9.05 -2.27
CA ASP A 49 -15.52 -10.42 -1.76
C ASP A 49 -14.21 -10.58 -0.97
N LYS A 50 -13.11 -9.98 -1.45
CA LYS A 50 -11.82 -10.02 -0.76
C LYS A 50 -11.79 -9.17 0.50
N LEU A 51 -12.45 -8.01 0.47
CA LEU A 51 -12.60 -7.15 1.65
C LEU A 51 -13.38 -7.86 2.76
N ARG A 52 -14.48 -8.52 2.40
CA ARG A 52 -15.31 -9.27 3.33
C ARG A 52 -14.54 -10.46 3.93
N LEU A 53 -13.82 -11.21 3.10
CA LEU A 53 -12.98 -12.32 3.60
C LEU A 53 -11.90 -11.83 4.56
N ALA A 54 -11.22 -10.73 4.24
CA ALA A 54 -10.22 -10.13 5.12
C ALA A 54 -10.82 -9.66 6.47
N PHE A 55 -12.00 -9.05 6.42
CA PHE A 55 -12.73 -8.64 7.62
C PHE A 55 -13.02 -9.85 8.54
N GLU A 56 -13.60 -10.92 7.99
CA GLU A 56 -13.93 -12.13 8.77
C GLU A 56 -12.68 -12.82 9.32
N GLU A 57 -11.61 -12.89 8.53
CA GLU A 57 -10.34 -13.47 8.95
C GLU A 57 -9.74 -12.70 10.12
N ILE A 58 -9.65 -11.37 10.02
CA ILE A 58 -9.11 -10.50 11.06
C ILE A 58 -9.96 -10.59 12.34
N LYS A 59 -11.28 -10.49 12.20
CA LYS A 59 -12.21 -10.61 13.34
C LYS A 59 -12.05 -11.95 14.06
N LYS A 60 -11.91 -13.05 13.32
CA LYS A 60 -11.69 -14.38 13.88
C LYS A 60 -10.35 -14.50 14.61
N GLU A 61 -9.28 -13.93 14.06
CA GLU A 61 -7.92 -14.07 14.62
C GLU A 61 -7.67 -13.12 15.79
N THR A 62 -8.16 -11.88 15.71
CA THR A 62 -7.84 -10.82 16.68
C THR A 62 -8.99 -10.46 17.62
N GLY A 63 -10.21 -10.89 17.32
CA GLY A 63 -11.42 -10.45 18.03
C GLY A 63 -11.82 -8.99 17.72
N LYS A 64 -11.06 -8.26 16.89
CA LYS A 64 -11.29 -6.85 16.54
C LYS A 64 -11.94 -6.72 15.17
N GLU A 65 -12.70 -5.66 14.98
CA GLU A 65 -13.32 -5.33 13.70
C GLU A 65 -12.53 -4.23 13.00
N ILE A 66 -12.50 -4.29 11.67
CA ILE A 66 -11.92 -3.26 10.83
C ILE A 66 -13.03 -2.62 9.97
N SER A 67 -12.78 -1.42 9.49
CA SER A 67 -13.61 -0.83 8.45
C SER A 67 -13.10 -1.22 7.06
N TRP A 68 -14.01 -1.31 6.08
CA TRP A 68 -13.61 -1.54 4.70
C TRP A 68 -14.49 -0.79 3.71
N LYS A 69 -13.93 -0.45 2.54
CA LYS A 69 -14.62 0.24 1.43
C LYS A 69 -14.19 -0.34 0.09
N VAL A 70 -15.14 -0.48 -0.84
CA VAL A 70 -14.81 -0.76 -2.23
C VAL A 70 -14.27 0.53 -2.86
N MET A 71 -13.07 0.47 -3.42
CA MET A 71 -12.41 1.62 -4.04
C MET A 71 -11.42 1.17 -5.11
N ASP A 72 -11.49 1.78 -6.28
CA ASP A 72 -10.40 1.74 -7.25
C ASP A 72 -9.58 3.03 -7.13
N VAL A 73 -8.28 2.92 -6.90
CA VAL A 73 -7.37 4.08 -6.78
C VAL A 73 -7.25 4.89 -8.08
N ARG A 74 -7.76 4.36 -9.20
CA ARG A 74 -7.82 5.05 -10.49
C ARG A 74 -9.01 5.99 -10.58
N ASP A 75 -10.02 5.76 -9.78
CA ASP A 75 -11.27 6.53 -9.74
C ASP A 75 -11.16 7.60 -8.66
N ASN A 76 -11.14 8.89 -9.09
CA ASN A 76 -10.99 10.02 -8.18
C ASN A 76 -12.21 10.16 -7.25
N GLU A 77 -13.42 9.93 -7.76
CA GLU A 77 -14.65 10.06 -6.96
C GLU A 77 -14.71 8.98 -5.87
N ALA A 78 -14.29 7.74 -6.21
CA ALA A 78 -14.20 6.66 -5.24
C ALA A 78 -13.15 6.96 -4.15
N VAL A 79 -12.01 7.55 -4.52
CA VAL A 79 -10.95 7.95 -3.56
C VAL A 79 -11.45 9.07 -2.66
N GLU A 80 -12.10 10.09 -3.20
CA GLU A 80 -12.70 11.20 -2.42
C GLU A 80 -13.78 10.69 -1.46
N SER A 81 -14.66 9.79 -1.92
CA SER A 81 -15.68 9.16 -1.08
C SER A 81 -15.10 8.42 0.13
N VAL A 82 -13.94 7.76 -0.03
CA VAL A 82 -13.25 7.12 1.09
C VAL A 82 -12.63 8.15 2.04
N ALA A 83 -12.05 9.22 1.52
CA ALA A 83 -11.53 10.32 2.36
C ALA A 83 -12.67 11.00 3.16
N ASP A 84 -13.83 11.20 2.54
CA ASP A 84 -15.03 11.72 3.22
C ASP A 84 -15.53 10.78 4.33
N PHE A 85 -15.50 9.48 4.07
CA PHE A 85 -15.82 8.49 5.09
C PHE A 85 -14.87 8.60 6.29
N ILE A 86 -13.55 8.65 6.06
CA ILE A 86 -12.54 8.84 7.14
C ILE A 86 -12.81 10.16 7.89
N SER A 87 -13.15 11.23 7.16
CA SER A 87 -13.46 12.53 7.77
C SER A 87 -14.66 12.46 8.72
N LYS A 88 -15.71 11.73 8.33
CA LYS A 88 -16.93 11.60 9.14
C LYS A 88 -16.72 10.70 10.36
N GLU A 89 -16.06 9.57 10.18
CA GLU A 89 -15.93 8.54 11.23
C GLU A 89 -14.81 8.87 12.22
N TRP A 90 -13.68 9.40 11.73
CA TRP A 90 -12.48 9.60 12.53
C TRP A 90 -12.08 11.07 12.69
N GLY A 91 -12.40 11.92 11.72
CA GLY A 91 -12.00 13.32 11.71
C GLY A 91 -10.54 13.60 11.38
N GLU A 92 -9.66 12.60 11.57
CA GLU A 92 -8.22 12.66 11.34
C GLU A 92 -7.70 11.32 10.78
N LEU A 93 -6.46 11.31 10.30
CA LEU A 93 -5.76 10.10 9.84
C LEU A 93 -4.30 10.15 10.30
N ASP A 94 -3.85 9.15 11.08
CA ASP A 94 -2.48 9.09 11.58
C ASP A 94 -1.52 8.42 10.59
N ILE A 95 -1.98 7.35 9.91
CA ILE A 95 -1.13 6.54 9.04
C ILE A 95 -1.84 6.21 7.75
N LEU A 96 -1.16 6.49 6.62
CA LEU A 96 -1.57 6.05 5.30
C LEU A 96 -0.56 5.06 4.72
N VAL A 97 -1.03 3.88 4.30
CA VAL A 97 -0.20 2.90 3.58
C VAL A 97 -0.69 2.81 2.13
N ASN A 98 0.06 3.38 1.21
CA ASN A 98 -0.17 3.25 -0.24
C ASN A 98 0.45 1.94 -0.72
N ASN A 99 -0.33 0.86 -0.64
CA ASN A 99 0.08 -0.49 -1.02
C ASN A 99 -0.63 -1.00 -2.29
N ALA A 100 -1.75 -0.39 -2.69
CA ALA A 100 -2.45 -0.79 -3.91
C ALA A 100 -1.52 -0.76 -5.12
N ALA A 101 -1.43 -1.87 -5.82
CA ALA A 101 -0.57 -2.04 -7.00
C ALA A 101 -1.16 -3.05 -7.98
N GLY A 102 -0.61 -3.04 -9.19
CA GLY A 102 -0.83 -4.05 -10.22
C GLY A 102 0.43 -4.15 -11.06
N ASN A 103 0.75 -5.36 -11.50
CA ASN A 103 1.88 -5.60 -12.39
C ASN A 103 1.61 -6.82 -13.27
N PHE A 104 2.26 -6.88 -14.43
CA PHE A 104 2.33 -8.03 -15.30
C PHE A 104 3.65 -8.00 -16.07
N ILE A 105 4.04 -9.11 -16.65
CA ILE A 105 5.30 -9.24 -17.40
C ILE A 105 5.01 -9.02 -18.89
N ALA A 106 5.67 -8.01 -19.51
CA ALA A 106 5.59 -7.74 -20.94
C ALA A 106 6.84 -7.00 -21.44
N PRO A 107 7.36 -7.36 -22.63
CA PRO A 107 8.39 -6.58 -23.28
C PRO A 107 7.88 -5.17 -23.61
N VAL A 108 8.70 -4.15 -23.42
CA VAL A 108 8.32 -2.75 -23.73
C VAL A 108 7.99 -2.60 -25.21
N SER A 109 8.71 -3.30 -26.10
CA SER A 109 8.52 -3.24 -27.57
C SER A 109 7.15 -3.72 -28.05
N SER A 110 6.46 -4.56 -27.26
CA SER A 110 5.11 -5.08 -27.56
C SER A 110 4.03 -4.55 -26.63
N MET A 111 4.37 -3.64 -25.72
CA MET A 111 3.43 -3.10 -24.74
C MET A 111 2.55 -2.04 -25.38
N SER A 112 1.22 -2.22 -25.32
CA SER A 112 0.29 -1.20 -25.76
C SER A 112 0.23 -0.03 -24.75
N GLU A 113 -0.22 1.14 -25.21
CA GLU A 113 -0.44 2.29 -24.31
C GLU A 113 -1.43 1.96 -23.18
N ASN A 114 -2.48 1.21 -23.48
CA ASN A 114 -3.44 0.78 -22.46
C ASN A 114 -2.80 -0.14 -21.41
N ALA A 115 -1.91 -1.03 -21.83
CA ALA A 115 -1.14 -1.88 -20.94
C ALA A 115 -0.20 -1.07 -20.04
N TRP A 116 0.49 -0.07 -20.61
CA TRP A 116 1.29 0.89 -19.87
C TRP A 116 0.44 1.65 -18.83
N ARG A 117 -0.65 2.27 -19.29
CA ARG A 117 -1.58 3.04 -18.45
C ARG A 117 -2.17 2.20 -17.32
N ALA A 118 -2.55 0.95 -17.58
CA ALA A 118 -3.14 0.07 -16.56
C ALA A 118 -2.27 -0.08 -15.31
N VAL A 119 -0.94 0.03 -15.43
CA VAL A 119 -0.02 -0.05 -14.29
C VAL A 119 0.32 1.33 -13.73
N VAL A 120 0.61 2.30 -14.59
CA VAL A 120 0.95 3.66 -14.16
C VAL A 120 -0.20 4.29 -13.38
N ASP A 121 -1.44 4.15 -13.87
CA ASP A 121 -2.63 4.72 -13.23
C ASP A 121 -2.92 4.13 -11.84
N ILE A 122 -2.61 2.83 -11.63
CA ILE A 122 -2.76 2.22 -10.32
C ILE A 122 -1.62 2.64 -9.39
N VAL A 123 -0.38 2.50 -9.87
CA VAL A 123 0.82 2.55 -9.02
C VAL A 123 1.24 3.99 -8.73
N LEU A 124 1.35 4.84 -9.75
CA LEU A 124 1.82 6.22 -9.60
C LEU A 124 0.66 7.17 -9.33
N ASP A 125 -0.29 7.24 -10.25
CA ASP A 125 -1.40 8.19 -10.17
C ASP A 125 -2.32 7.86 -8.99
N GLY A 126 -2.54 6.56 -8.72
CA GLY A 126 -3.31 6.12 -7.55
C GLY A 126 -2.64 6.52 -6.23
N THR A 127 -1.32 6.35 -6.11
CA THR A 127 -0.57 6.83 -4.93
C THR A 127 -0.70 8.34 -4.76
N PHE A 128 -0.59 9.10 -5.84
CA PHE A 128 -0.77 10.55 -5.81
C PHE A 128 -2.20 10.93 -5.39
N ARG A 129 -3.24 10.37 -6.02
CA ARG A 129 -4.65 10.67 -5.72
C ARG A 129 -4.98 10.41 -4.26
N VAL A 130 -4.66 9.22 -3.76
CA VAL A 130 -4.95 8.84 -2.37
C VAL A 130 -4.21 9.74 -1.39
N SER A 131 -2.92 10.00 -1.62
CA SER A 131 -2.13 10.87 -0.75
C SER A 131 -2.71 12.29 -0.71
N LYS A 132 -3.06 12.84 -1.88
CA LYS A 132 -3.66 14.18 -2.01
C LYS A 132 -5.02 14.28 -1.30
N SER A 133 -5.90 13.31 -1.50
CA SER A 133 -7.24 13.32 -0.88
C SER A 133 -7.17 13.11 0.64
N CYS A 134 -6.19 12.34 1.14
CA CYS A 134 -5.99 12.15 2.57
C CYS A 134 -5.20 13.30 3.25
N TYR A 135 -4.54 14.19 2.50
CA TYR A 135 -3.71 15.25 3.08
C TYR A 135 -4.42 16.12 4.11
N PRO A 136 -5.68 16.59 3.88
CA PRO A 136 -6.38 17.38 4.88
C PRO A 136 -6.64 16.65 6.21
N LEU A 137 -6.73 15.31 6.17
CA LEU A 137 -6.96 14.46 7.34
C LEU A 137 -5.65 14.17 8.07
N LEU A 138 -4.57 13.91 7.33
CA LEU A 138 -3.22 13.71 7.86
C LEU A 138 -2.72 14.94 8.64
N ARG A 139 -3.04 16.15 8.16
CA ARG A 139 -2.71 17.40 8.85
C ARG A 139 -3.40 17.58 10.21
N LYS A 140 -4.50 16.86 10.43
CA LYS A 140 -5.28 16.95 11.69
C LYS A 140 -4.76 15.98 12.75
N ALA A 141 -3.88 15.03 12.39
CA ALA A 141 -3.33 14.08 13.34
C ALA A 141 -2.55 14.77 14.46
N LYS A 142 -3.00 14.63 15.70
CA LYS A 142 -2.51 15.40 16.86
C LYS A 142 -1.03 15.15 17.16
N SER A 143 -0.54 13.93 16.92
CA SER A 143 0.87 13.54 17.16
C SER A 143 1.71 13.53 15.87
N GLY A 144 1.21 14.14 14.80
CA GLY A 144 1.77 14.05 13.45
C GLY A 144 1.35 12.76 12.75
N ALA A 145 1.51 12.75 11.42
CA ALA A 145 1.10 11.64 10.58
C ALA A 145 2.28 10.98 9.85
N SER A 146 2.03 9.80 9.32
CA SER A 146 3.01 9.07 8.52
C SER A 146 2.38 8.47 7.26
N ILE A 147 3.06 8.63 6.12
CA ILE A 147 2.73 7.93 4.88
C ILE A 147 3.83 6.93 4.58
N VAL A 148 3.43 5.70 4.24
CA VAL A 148 4.33 4.66 3.74
C VAL A 148 3.89 4.26 2.34
N ASN A 149 4.75 4.54 1.35
CA ASN A 149 4.53 4.16 -0.04
C ASN A 149 5.27 2.86 -0.35
N ILE A 150 4.57 1.84 -0.83
CA ILE A 150 5.20 0.56 -1.18
C ILE A 150 5.77 0.65 -2.58
N ILE A 151 7.09 0.55 -2.68
CA ILE A 151 7.84 0.53 -3.95
C ILE A 151 8.41 -0.86 -4.23
N ALA A 152 9.33 -0.98 -5.16
CA ALA A 152 10.06 -2.19 -5.48
C ALA A 152 11.51 -1.86 -5.87
N ASN A 153 12.41 -2.81 -5.80
CA ASN A 153 13.84 -2.61 -6.09
C ASN A 153 14.10 -2.06 -7.50
N TYR A 154 13.24 -2.38 -8.45
CA TYR A 154 13.32 -1.85 -9.82
C TYR A 154 12.86 -0.37 -9.94
N ALA A 155 12.57 0.31 -8.83
CA ALA A 155 12.41 1.77 -8.79
C ALA A 155 13.73 2.52 -9.04
N TRP A 156 14.87 1.88 -8.76
CA TRP A 156 16.22 2.42 -9.01
C TRP A 156 17.13 1.45 -9.77
N ASN A 157 16.82 0.15 -9.76
CA ASN A 157 17.47 -0.84 -10.58
C ASN A 157 16.58 -1.19 -11.78
N ALA A 158 17.16 -1.50 -12.91
CA ALA A 158 16.39 -2.02 -14.03
C ALA A 158 16.00 -3.48 -13.80
N ALA A 159 14.82 -3.87 -14.29
CA ALA A 159 14.42 -5.26 -14.43
C ALA A 159 13.75 -5.47 -15.80
N PRO A 160 14.02 -6.58 -16.50
CA PRO A 160 13.40 -6.85 -17.78
C PRO A 160 11.89 -7.09 -17.63
N PHE A 161 11.15 -6.73 -18.66
CA PHE A 161 9.70 -7.00 -18.79
C PHE A 161 8.77 -6.31 -17.78
N VAL A 162 9.27 -5.38 -16.99
CA VAL A 162 8.48 -4.59 -16.03
C VAL A 162 8.67 -3.08 -16.20
N GLY A 163 8.94 -2.61 -17.41
CA GLY A 163 9.25 -1.21 -17.71
C GLY A 163 8.19 -0.22 -17.19
N HIS A 164 6.91 -0.52 -17.38
CA HIS A 164 5.79 0.28 -16.85
C HIS A 164 5.81 0.37 -15.31
N SER A 165 5.99 -0.77 -14.64
CA SER A 165 6.03 -0.83 -13.18
C SER A 165 7.31 -0.18 -12.62
N GLY A 166 8.45 -0.36 -13.30
CA GLY A 166 9.71 0.28 -12.93
C GLY A 166 9.61 1.80 -12.98
N ALA A 167 9.11 2.34 -14.09
CA ALA A 167 8.88 3.76 -14.24
C ALA A 167 7.90 4.32 -13.21
N ALA A 168 6.77 3.61 -12.98
CA ALA A 168 5.78 4.02 -11.99
C ALA A 168 6.36 4.01 -10.55
N LYS A 169 7.11 2.96 -10.17
CA LYS A 169 7.73 2.86 -8.83
C LYS A 169 8.86 3.87 -8.63
N ALA A 170 9.62 4.19 -9.68
CA ALA A 170 10.58 5.30 -9.66
C ALA A 170 9.88 6.65 -9.46
N GLY A 171 8.74 6.86 -10.14
CA GLY A 171 7.89 8.02 -9.94
C GLY A 171 7.36 8.12 -8.50
N VAL A 172 6.88 7.01 -7.91
CA VAL A 172 6.45 6.96 -6.50
C VAL A 172 7.60 7.27 -5.55
N LEU A 173 8.82 6.77 -5.81
CA LEU A 173 9.99 7.08 -4.99
C LEU A 173 10.33 8.57 -5.02
N ASN A 174 10.28 9.21 -6.21
CA ASN A 174 10.50 10.65 -6.31
C ASN A 174 9.36 11.44 -5.65
N LEU A 175 8.10 11.08 -5.90
CA LEU A 175 6.93 11.67 -5.24
C LEU A 175 7.06 11.60 -3.72
N THR A 176 7.49 10.46 -3.17
CA THR A 176 7.73 10.29 -1.72
C THR A 176 8.67 11.36 -1.17
N ARG A 177 9.78 11.63 -1.87
CA ARG A 177 10.77 12.64 -1.49
C ARG A 177 10.18 14.05 -1.55
N THR A 178 9.43 14.35 -2.60
CA THR A 178 8.76 15.65 -2.78
C THR A 178 7.76 15.89 -1.65
N LEU A 179 6.87 14.92 -1.40
CA LEU A 179 5.88 15.03 -0.33
C LEU A 179 6.51 15.13 1.06
N ALA A 180 7.62 14.43 1.30
CA ALA A 180 8.36 14.53 2.56
C ALA A 180 8.88 15.96 2.81
N LEU A 181 9.35 16.63 1.76
CA LEU A 181 9.81 18.02 1.85
C LEU A 181 8.63 19.00 2.01
N GLU A 182 7.60 18.88 1.17
CA GLU A 182 6.49 19.82 1.16
C GLU A 182 5.62 19.74 2.43
N TRP A 183 5.42 18.53 2.97
CA TRP A 183 4.50 18.27 4.07
C TRP A 183 5.18 18.17 5.45
N SER A 184 6.50 18.30 5.50
CA SER A 184 7.26 18.33 6.77
C SER A 184 6.77 19.43 7.72
N LYS A 185 6.42 20.61 7.18
CA LYS A 185 5.86 21.74 7.94
C LYS A 185 4.52 21.41 8.61
N ASP A 186 3.80 20.42 8.10
CA ASP A 186 2.52 19.97 8.64
C ASP A 186 2.70 18.73 9.56
N ASN A 187 3.93 18.42 9.95
CA ASN A 187 4.30 17.28 10.78
C ASN A 187 3.89 15.91 10.15
N ILE A 188 3.96 15.80 8.82
CA ILE A 188 3.69 14.58 8.07
C ILE A 188 5.02 14.01 7.56
N ARG A 189 5.36 12.82 8.01
CA ARG A 189 6.52 12.07 7.51
C ARG A 189 6.08 11.20 6.32
N VAL A 190 6.83 11.23 5.24
CA VAL A 190 6.54 10.41 4.05
C VAL A 190 7.76 9.57 3.71
N ASN A 191 7.58 8.24 3.72
CA ASN A 191 8.64 7.28 3.47
C ASN A 191 8.22 6.26 2.41
N ALA A 192 9.21 5.65 1.77
CA ALA A 192 9.00 4.52 0.89
C ALA A 192 9.58 3.24 1.52
N MET A 193 8.83 2.16 1.42
CA MET A 193 9.28 0.83 1.79
C MET A 193 9.47 -0.01 0.52
N CYS A 194 10.64 -0.61 0.39
CA CYS A 194 10.97 -1.52 -0.70
C CYS A 194 11.07 -2.95 -0.16
N PRO A 195 10.00 -3.73 -0.25
CA PRO A 195 10.05 -5.14 0.10
C PRO A 195 10.97 -5.91 -0.85
N GLY A 196 11.63 -6.92 -0.34
CA GLY A 196 12.22 -7.98 -1.16
C GLY A 196 11.13 -8.88 -1.77
N ILE A 197 11.50 -10.11 -2.08
CA ILE A 197 10.52 -11.11 -2.53
C ILE A 197 9.73 -11.57 -1.30
N VAL A 198 8.44 -11.26 -1.29
CA VAL A 198 7.51 -11.70 -0.25
C VAL A 198 6.60 -12.77 -0.85
N LEU A 199 6.65 -13.97 -0.26
CA LEU A 199 5.78 -15.07 -0.63
C LEU A 199 4.36 -14.76 -0.17
N THR A 200 3.46 -14.60 -1.12
CA THR A 200 2.03 -14.42 -0.89
C THR A 200 1.27 -15.38 -1.79
N ASP A 201 0.01 -15.64 -1.51
CA ASP A 201 -0.85 -16.54 -2.31
C ASP A 201 -0.95 -16.14 -3.79
N ASN A 202 -0.67 -14.86 -4.08
CA ASN A 202 -0.65 -14.34 -5.46
C ASN A 202 0.67 -14.58 -6.19
N VAL A 203 1.72 -15.01 -5.50
CA VAL A 203 3.03 -15.32 -6.09
C VAL A 203 3.05 -16.80 -6.43
N LYS A 204 2.76 -17.13 -7.69
CA LYS A 204 2.81 -18.54 -8.15
C LYS A 204 4.24 -19.07 -8.11
N PRO A 205 4.45 -20.36 -7.72
CA PRO A 205 5.79 -20.98 -7.63
C PRO A 205 6.61 -20.92 -8.93
N VAL A 206 5.97 -20.78 -10.09
CA VAL A 206 6.61 -20.70 -11.42
C VAL A 206 7.56 -19.51 -11.55
N SER A 207 7.39 -18.46 -10.73
CA SER A 207 8.29 -17.31 -10.74
C SER A 207 9.67 -17.59 -10.14
N TYR A 208 9.84 -18.72 -9.47
CA TYR A 208 11.10 -19.07 -8.79
C TYR A 208 12.12 -19.81 -9.65
N THR A 209 11.71 -20.51 -10.71
CA THR A 209 12.62 -21.24 -11.59
C THR A 209 13.56 -20.34 -12.40
N HIS A 210 13.27 -19.03 -12.45
CA HIS A 210 14.10 -18.04 -13.14
C HIS A 210 14.92 -17.15 -12.19
N LEU A 211 14.82 -17.35 -10.88
CA LEU A 211 15.58 -16.57 -9.87
C LEU A 211 16.91 -17.20 -9.48
N THR A 212 17.18 -18.43 -9.88
CA THR A 212 18.53 -18.95 -9.87
C THR A 212 19.28 -18.36 -11.06
N LEU A 213 19.88 -17.19 -10.87
CA LEU A 213 20.95 -16.73 -11.74
C LEU A 213 21.99 -17.85 -11.81
N PRO A 214 22.34 -18.34 -13.02
CA PRO A 214 23.52 -19.19 -13.13
C PRO A 214 24.69 -18.32 -12.69
N THR A 215 25.22 -18.55 -11.50
CA THR A 215 26.55 -18.10 -11.12
C THR A 215 27.55 -18.83 -12.02
N ARG A 216 27.70 -18.36 -13.24
CA ARG A 216 28.94 -18.63 -13.97
C ARG A 216 29.99 -17.72 -13.36
N LEU A 217 30.76 -18.28 -12.48
CA LEU A 217 32.10 -17.82 -12.17
C LEU A 217 32.86 -17.76 -13.51
N MET A 218 33.14 -16.58 -13.99
CA MET A 218 34.23 -16.39 -14.93
C MET A 218 35.53 -16.29 -14.18
#